data_d00f0c978f66c29024eb67156d0b85d8
#
_entry.id   d00f0c978f66c29024eb67156d0b85d8
#
_cell.length_a   1.000
_cell.length_b   1.000
_cell.length_c   1.000
_cell.angle_alpha   90.00
_cell.angle_beta   90.00
_cell.angle_gamma   90.00
#
_symmetry.space_group_name_H-M   'P 1'
#
loop_
_entity.id
_entity.type
_entity.pdbx_description
1 polymer ?
#
loop_
_entity_poly.entity_id
_entity_poly.type
_entity_poly.pdbx_seq_one_letter_code
_entity_poly.pdbx_strand_id
1 'polypeptide(L)'
;MPLTQHELELKKIAIQRIQQRSLPSQVPRTFWAGPGSGEPCSLCDRKIDKTETEYELAAPLGGAEVPVRFHLRCHALWQLELARLSEQPRTSANT
;
A
#
# COMPACT_ATOMS: atom_id res chain seq x y z
N MET A 1 -4.25 13.07 15.37
CA MET A 1 -2.99 12.66 15.98
C MET A 1 -1.88 12.74 14.99
N PRO A 2 -0.76 13.26 15.37
CA PRO A 2 0.36 13.30 14.44
C PRO A 2 0.90 11.88 14.24
N LEU A 3 1.45 11.66 13.07
CA LEU A 3 2.06 10.39 12.77
C LEU A 3 3.39 10.28 13.50
N THR A 4 3.77 9.05 13.83
CA THR A 4 5.08 8.82 14.43
C THR A 4 6.13 8.99 13.34
N GLN A 5 7.38 9.08 13.73
CA GLN A 5 8.48 9.19 12.78
C GLN A 5 8.49 8.00 11.85
N HIS A 6 8.24 6.83 12.38
CA HIS A 6 8.21 5.61 11.59
C HIS A 6 7.08 5.67 10.56
N GLU A 7 5.92 6.13 10.96
CA GLU A 7 4.79 6.23 10.04
C GLU A 7 5.02 7.28 8.96
N LEU A 8 5.72 8.36 9.28
CA LEU A 8 6.06 9.36 8.28
C LEU A 8 7.02 8.78 7.25
N GLU A 9 7.94 7.94 7.67
CA GLU A 9 8.84 7.30 6.74
C GLU A 9 8.10 6.31 5.85
N LEU A 10 7.19 5.54 6.42
CA LEU A 10 6.39 4.60 5.64
C LEU A 10 5.52 5.34 4.63
N LYS A 11 5.02 6.50 5.00
CA LYS A 11 4.22 7.31 4.11
C LYS A 11 5.04 7.73 2.89
N LYS A 12 6.27 8.15 3.10
CA LYS A 12 7.15 8.55 2.01
C LYS A 12 7.45 7.36 1.10
N ILE A 13 7.69 6.20 1.69
CA ILE A 13 7.96 5.00 0.92
C ILE A 13 6.73 4.61 0.10
N ALA A 14 5.55 4.73 0.69
CA ALA A 14 4.32 4.39 -0.02
C ALA A 14 4.14 5.28 -1.25
N ILE A 15 4.34 6.57 -1.10
CA ILE A 15 4.21 7.51 -2.21
C ILE A 15 5.23 7.14 -3.30
N GLN A 16 6.47 6.92 -2.90
CA GLN A 16 7.52 6.59 -3.84
C GLN A 16 7.21 5.30 -4.60
N ARG A 17 6.77 4.27 -3.91
CA ARG A 17 6.48 2.98 -4.54
C ARG A 17 5.25 3.03 -5.42
N ILE A 18 4.26 3.82 -5.07
CA ILE A 18 3.10 4.03 -5.94
C ILE A 18 3.56 4.72 -7.23
N GLN A 19 4.37 5.74 -7.10
CA GLN A 19 4.85 6.48 -8.27
C GLN A 19 5.77 5.64 -9.15
N GLN A 20 6.53 4.75 -8.55
CA GLN A 20 7.40 3.85 -9.30
C GLN A 20 6.66 2.63 -9.83
N ARG A 21 5.37 2.52 -9.51
CA ARG A 21 4.54 1.40 -9.94
C ARG A 21 4.98 0.07 -9.37
N SER A 22 5.65 0.11 -8.23
CA SER A 22 5.94 -1.11 -7.49
C SER A 22 4.87 -1.41 -6.45
N LEU A 23 3.95 -0.47 -6.22
CA LEU A 23 2.72 -0.72 -5.48
C LEU A 23 1.55 -0.30 -6.36
N PRO A 24 0.37 -0.91 -6.16
CA PRO A 24 -0.77 -0.60 -7.01
C PRO A 24 -1.22 0.84 -6.83
N SER A 25 -1.69 1.43 -7.91
CA SER A 25 -2.23 2.79 -7.87
C SER A 25 -3.74 2.81 -7.68
N GLN A 26 -4.35 1.66 -7.56
CA GLN A 26 -5.78 1.55 -7.32
C GLN A 26 -6.04 0.42 -6.35
N VAL A 27 -7.10 0.53 -5.57
CA VAL A 27 -7.51 -0.53 -4.68
C VAL A 27 -8.25 -1.57 -5.50
N PRO A 28 -7.81 -2.81 -5.54
CA PRO A 28 -8.51 -3.84 -6.30
C PRO A 28 -9.85 -4.15 -5.67
N ARG A 29 -10.74 -4.72 -6.47
CA ARG A 29 -12.07 -5.05 -5.98
C ARG A 29 -12.04 -6.11 -4.92
N THR A 30 -11.09 -7.01 -5.01
CA THR A 30 -11.04 -8.16 -4.12
C THR A 30 -9.70 -8.23 -3.43
N PHE A 31 -9.74 -8.49 -2.16
CA PHE A 31 -8.53 -8.76 -1.39
C PHE A 31 -8.90 -9.71 -0.25
N TRP A 32 -7.90 -10.33 0.32
CA TRP A 32 -8.11 -11.26 1.41
C TRP A 32 -7.40 -10.76 2.65
N ALA A 33 -7.96 -11.06 3.82
CA ALA A 33 -7.32 -10.74 5.08
C ALA A 33 -7.27 -12.02 5.89
N GLY A 34 -6.16 -12.26 6.54
CA GLY A 34 -6.00 -13.47 7.35
C GLY A 34 -4.71 -13.40 8.14
N PRO A 35 -4.31 -14.53 8.73
CA PRO A 35 -3.07 -14.57 9.50
C PRO A 35 -1.86 -14.38 8.59
N GLY A 36 -0.82 -13.78 9.12
CA GLY A 36 0.39 -13.55 8.35
C GLY A 36 1.02 -14.84 7.84
N SER A 37 1.60 -14.76 6.66
CA SER A 37 2.19 -15.93 6.02
C SER A 37 3.68 -16.03 6.28
N GLY A 38 4.28 -15.04 6.90
CA GLY A 38 5.73 -14.99 7.05
C GLY A 38 6.41 -14.30 5.88
N GLU A 39 5.64 -13.90 4.87
CA GLU A 39 6.20 -13.22 3.71
C GLU A 39 6.41 -11.74 4.02
N PRO A 40 7.32 -11.08 3.31
CA PRO A 40 7.55 -9.67 3.59
C PRO A 40 6.41 -8.78 3.13
N CYS A 41 6.17 -7.75 3.90
CA CYS A 41 5.18 -6.74 3.56
C CYS A 41 5.69 -5.92 2.38
N SER A 42 4.83 -5.65 1.42
CA SER A 42 5.22 -4.91 0.22
C SER A 42 5.51 -3.44 0.48
N LEU A 43 5.12 -2.93 1.64
CA LEU A 43 5.40 -1.54 1.97
C LEU A 43 6.64 -1.41 2.87
N CYS A 44 6.68 -2.12 3.99
CA CYS A 44 7.76 -1.93 4.94
C CYS A 44 8.87 -2.98 4.87
N ASP A 45 8.70 -3.99 4.03
CA ASP A 45 9.66 -5.06 3.83
C ASP A 45 9.88 -5.98 5.03
N ARG A 46 9.18 -5.77 6.12
CA ARG A 46 9.30 -6.64 7.28
C ARG A 46 8.33 -7.81 7.12
N LYS A 47 8.70 -8.94 7.69
CA LYS A 47 7.85 -10.12 7.63
C LYS A 47 6.52 -9.86 8.30
N ILE A 48 5.46 -10.45 7.75
CA ILE A 48 4.14 -10.39 8.37
C ILE A 48 3.99 -11.66 9.17
N ASP A 49 4.15 -11.54 10.50
CA ASP A 49 4.13 -12.67 11.39
C ASP A 49 2.75 -13.30 11.43
N LYS A 50 2.70 -14.58 11.70
CA LYS A 50 1.41 -15.28 11.75
C LYS A 50 0.48 -14.75 12.85
N THR A 51 1.03 -14.00 13.80
CA THR A 51 0.20 -13.39 14.83
C THR A 51 -0.34 -12.04 14.39
N GLU A 52 0.07 -11.57 13.22
CA GLU A 52 -0.39 -10.29 12.68
C GLU A 52 -1.38 -10.54 11.56
N THR A 53 -2.16 -9.53 11.23
CA THR A 53 -3.09 -9.63 10.13
C THR A 53 -2.37 -9.29 8.83
N GLU A 54 -2.54 -10.13 7.83
CA GLU A 54 -1.99 -9.89 6.52
C GLU A 54 -3.12 -9.58 5.56
N TYR A 55 -2.95 -8.54 4.75
CA TYR A 55 -3.86 -8.25 3.66
C TYR A 55 -3.14 -8.64 2.38
N GLU A 56 -3.79 -9.47 1.59
CA GLU A 56 -3.20 -9.91 0.32
C GLU A 56 -4.12 -9.54 -0.83
N LEU A 57 -3.56 -8.98 -1.87
CA LEU A 57 -4.31 -8.63 -3.05
C LEU A 57 -3.48 -8.93 -4.29
N ALA A 58 -4.16 -9.21 -5.38
CA ALA A 58 -3.50 -9.43 -6.65
C ALA A 58 -3.64 -8.16 -7.46
N ALA A 59 -2.53 -7.64 -7.93
CA ALA A 59 -2.55 -6.37 -8.63
C ALA A 59 -1.81 -6.46 -9.95
N PRO A 60 -2.31 -5.79 -10.97
CA PRO A 60 -1.61 -5.78 -12.25
C PRO A 60 -0.44 -4.81 -12.17
N LEU A 61 0.75 -5.36 -11.98
CA LEU A 61 1.95 -4.56 -11.95
C LEU A 61 2.84 -5.02 -13.10
N GLY A 62 3.22 -4.09 -13.94
CA GLY A 62 4.10 -4.42 -15.04
C GLY A 62 3.55 -5.42 -16.04
N GLY A 63 2.24 -5.46 -16.17
CA GLY A 63 1.62 -6.36 -17.14
C GLY A 63 1.32 -7.75 -16.63
N ALA A 64 1.63 -8.05 -15.38
CA ALA A 64 1.35 -9.34 -14.77
C ALA A 64 0.63 -9.14 -13.45
N GLU A 65 -0.16 -10.11 -13.04
CA GLU A 65 -0.80 -10.03 -11.74
C GLU A 65 0.20 -10.48 -10.70
N VAL A 66 0.50 -9.62 -9.76
CA VAL A 66 1.50 -9.87 -8.75
C VAL A 66 0.84 -9.82 -7.38
N PRO A 67 1.12 -10.78 -6.51
CA PRO A 67 0.58 -10.72 -5.15
C PRO A 67 1.26 -9.61 -4.36
N VAL A 68 0.45 -8.80 -3.69
CA VAL A 68 0.92 -7.72 -2.86
C VAL A 68 0.42 -8.00 -1.47
N ARG A 69 1.28 -7.92 -0.48
CA ARG A 69 0.94 -8.24 0.90
C ARG A 69 1.25 -7.08 1.80
N PHE A 70 0.38 -6.83 2.75
CA PHE A 70 0.57 -5.72 3.68
C PHE A 70 0.23 -6.13 5.10
N HIS A 71 0.94 -5.55 6.05
CA HIS A 71 0.47 -5.51 7.42
C HIS A 71 -0.79 -4.64 7.45
N LEU A 72 -1.60 -4.80 8.47
CA LEU A 72 -2.82 -4.01 8.64
C LEU A 72 -2.52 -2.50 8.55
N ARG A 73 -1.52 -2.05 9.28
CA ARG A 73 -1.19 -0.62 9.30
C ARG A 73 -0.63 -0.15 7.96
N CYS A 74 0.17 -0.99 7.32
CA CYS A 74 0.74 -0.64 6.03
C CYS A 74 -0.33 -0.55 4.95
N HIS A 75 -1.31 -1.44 5.01
CA HIS A 75 -2.44 -1.41 4.09
C HIS A 75 -3.23 -0.10 4.26
N ALA A 76 -3.45 0.31 5.51
CA ALA A 76 -4.17 1.54 5.79
C ALA A 76 -3.39 2.75 5.28
N LEU A 77 -2.07 2.77 5.46
CA LEU A 77 -1.25 3.87 4.98
C LEU A 77 -1.25 3.93 3.46
N TRP A 78 -1.17 2.78 2.80
CA TRP A 78 -1.21 2.73 1.35
C TRP A 78 -2.53 3.27 0.82
N GLN A 79 -3.65 2.87 1.40
CA GLN A 79 -4.96 3.35 0.98
C GLN A 79 -5.08 4.86 1.20
N LEU A 80 -4.56 5.35 2.31
CA LEU A 80 -4.61 6.76 2.62
C LEU A 80 -3.83 7.58 1.58
N GLU A 81 -2.66 7.09 1.19
CA GLU A 81 -1.87 7.81 0.21
C GLU A 81 -2.50 7.74 -1.18
N LEU A 82 -3.15 6.66 -1.51
CA LEU A 82 -3.89 6.57 -2.76
C LEU A 82 -5.00 7.62 -2.79
N ALA A 83 -5.73 7.76 -1.69
CA ALA A 83 -6.81 8.74 -1.61
C ALA A 83 -6.25 10.14 -1.74
N ARG A 84 -5.14 10.42 -1.11
CA ARG A 84 -4.53 11.75 -1.21
C ARG A 84 -4.04 12.05 -2.61
N LEU A 85 -3.42 11.08 -3.27
CA LEU A 85 -2.95 11.28 -4.62
C LEU A 85 -4.11 11.46 -5.59
N SER A 86 -5.20 10.77 -5.38
CA SER A 86 -6.33 10.92 -6.26
C SER A 86 -7.08 12.22 -6.00
N GLU A 87 -6.96 12.80 -4.83
CA GLU A 87 -7.60 14.07 -4.53
C GLU A 87 -6.75 15.25 -4.94
N GLN A 88 -5.51 15.03 -5.29
CA GLN A 88 -4.68 16.12 -5.71
C GLN A 88 -5.29 16.77 -6.90
N PRO A 89 -5.47 18.04 -6.86
CA PRO A 89 -6.13 18.72 -7.95
C PRO A 89 -5.29 18.62 -9.19
N ARG A 90 -5.88 18.18 -10.20
CA ARG A 90 -5.28 18.25 -11.43
C ARG A 90 -5.66 19.51 -11.97
N THR A 91 -5.61 20.43 -11.13
CA THR A 91 -6.12 21.66 -11.40
C THR A 91 -5.79 22.11 -12.66
N SER A 92 -4.77 21.80 -12.87
CA SER A 92 -4.36 22.13 -14.07
C SER A 92 -5.33 21.70 -15.00
N ALA A 93 -5.76 20.63 -14.87
CA ALA A 93 -6.52 20.08 -15.83
C ALA A 93 -7.82 20.61 -15.85
N ASN A 94 -8.27 21.06 -14.87
CA ASN A 94 -9.54 21.38 -14.90
C ASN A 94 -9.77 22.67 -14.88
N THR A 95 -8.97 23.28 -15.02
CA THR A 95 -9.33 24.55 -14.88
C THR A 95 -8.76 25.20 -15.84
#